data_cdab8cbd6e53be01be8fdc413b6bc5c4
#
_entry.id   cdab8cbd6e53be01be8fdc413b6bc5c4
#
_cell.length_a   1.000
_cell.length_b   1.000
_cell.length_c   1.000
_cell.angle_alpha   90.00
_cell.angle_beta   90.00
_cell.angle_gamma   90.00
#
_symmetry.space_group_name_H-M   'P 1'
#
loop_
_entity.id
_entity.type
_entity.pdbx_description
1 polymer ?
#
loop_
_entity_poly.entity_id
_entity_poly.type
_entity_poly.pdbx_seq_one_letter_code
_entity_poly.pdbx_strand_id
1 'polypeptide(L)'
;MSARTPYIGITGIVTAGDIHALRTLAWKAPPPFGYRWMAGVLVSAKTLAGGATTNARYPRFADVPALLEELGDDTRTWPVVHFNCREGLAGHLRTLAGLEAMRGLQLNVQNPDRGEVAAFKRDRPDVEFILQVNAAAADESGALTPDSIRRYIDRYDGVADFALVDASAGRGTAIDLAVA
;
A
#
# COMPACT_ATOMS: atom_id res chain seq x y z
N MET A 1 3.06 18.34 13.48
CA MET A 1 3.19 17.44 12.32
C MET A 1 2.58 18.12 11.11
N SER A 2 3.29 18.19 9.97
CA SER A 2 2.69 18.68 8.72
C SER A 2 1.61 17.70 8.28
N ALA A 3 0.45 18.19 7.86
CA ALA A 3 -0.60 17.34 7.33
C ALA A 3 -0.09 16.60 6.08
N ARG A 4 -0.29 15.28 6.04
CA ARG A 4 0.06 14.46 4.87
C ARG A 4 -0.90 14.77 3.72
N THR A 5 -0.37 14.80 2.51
CA THR A 5 -1.21 14.94 1.31
C THR A 5 -2.04 13.67 1.12
N PRO A 6 -3.38 13.75 1.15
CA PRO A 6 -4.23 12.59 0.91
C PRO A 6 -4.08 12.10 -0.54
N TYR A 7 -4.56 10.89 -0.83
CA TYR A 7 -4.39 10.28 -2.14
C TYR A 7 -5.67 9.60 -2.66
N ILE A 8 -5.73 9.49 -3.99
CA ILE A 8 -6.68 8.62 -4.69
C ILE A 8 -5.88 7.51 -5.34
N GLY A 9 -6.18 6.25 -5.00
CA GLY A 9 -5.38 5.10 -5.39
C GLY A 9 -5.90 4.34 -6.60
N ILE A 10 -5.00 4.02 -7.53
CA ILE A 10 -5.21 3.07 -8.60
C ILE A 10 -4.18 1.94 -8.42
N THR A 11 -4.64 0.69 -8.39
CA THR A 11 -3.79 -0.46 -8.09
C THR A 11 -3.82 -1.51 -9.20
N GLY A 12 -2.75 -2.29 -9.29
CA GLY A 12 -2.61 -3.34 -10.29
C GLY A 12 -1.94 -2.86 -11.57
N ILE A 13 -1.01 -1.92 -11.44
CA ILE A 13 -0.10 -1.51 -12.51
C ILE A 13 0.84 -2.67 -12.82
N VAL A 14 0.86 -3.13 -14.05
CA VAL A 14 1.61 -4.32 -14.50
C VAL A 14 2.51 -4.02 -15.67
N THR A 15 2.16 -3.03 -16.51
CA THR A 15 2.85 -2.70 -17.74
C THR A 15 3.05 -1.20 -17.91
N ALA A 16 3.98 -0.80 -18.76
CA ALA A 16 4.13 0.59 -19.22
C ALA A 16 2.83 1.14 -19.86
N GLY A 17 2.04 0.26 -20.48
CA GLY A 17 0.72 0.65 -21.02
C GLY A 17 -0.26 1.10 -19.94
N ASP A 18 -0.24 0.45 -18.77
CA ASP A 18 -1.05 0.85 -17.62
C ASP A 18 -0.60 2.22 -17.08
N ILE A 19 0.71 2.47 -17.04
CA ILE A 19 1.28 3.77 -16.66
C ILE A 19 0.86 4.87 -17.61
N HIS A 20 0.92 4.60 -18.91
CA HIS A 20 0.46 5.54 -19.92
C HIS A 20 -1.05 5.86 -19.79
N ALA A 21 -1.87 4.84 -19.55
CA ALA A 21 -3.30 5.01 -19.31
C ALA A 21 -3.57 5.84 -18.04
N LEU A 22 -2.84 5.57 -16.94
CA LEU A 22 -2.92 6.35 -15.70
C LEU A 22 -2.53 7.83 -15.95
N ARG A 23 -1.43 8.09 -16.62
CA ARG A 23 -1.00 9.46 -16.97
C ARG A 23 -2.04 10.19 -17.81
N THR A 24 -2.63 9.50 -18.77
CA THR A 24 -3.72 10.05 -19.60
C THR A 24 -4.94 10.40 -18.75
N LEU A 25 -5.33 9.52 -17.82
CA LEU A 25 -6.42 9.77 -16.88
C LEU A 25 -6.10 10.95 -15.97
N ALA A 26 -4.93 10.96 -15.35
CA ALA A 26 -4.47 12.01 -14.45
C ALA A 26 -4.37 13.38 -15.14
N TRP A 27 -4.06 13.39 -16.43
CA TRP A 27 -4.06 14.62 -17.25
C TRP A 27 -5.48 15.14 -17.51
N LYS A 28 -6.42 14.23 -17.84
CA LYS A 28 -7.81 14.60 -18.15
C LYS A 28 -8.65 14.90 -16.91
N ALA A 29 -8.33 14.25 -15.82
CA ALA A 29 -9.01 14.39 -14.54
C ALA A 29 -7.97 14.54 -13.43
N PRO A 30 -7.40 15.74 -13.23
CA PRO A 30 -6.46 15.94 -12.13
C PRO A 30 -7.14 15.62 -10.80
N PRO A 31 -6.39 15.12 -9.80
CA PRO A 31 -6.97 14.83 -8.51
C PRO A 31 -7.57 16.11 -7.90
N PRO A 32 -8.59 16.01 -7.07
CA PRO A 32 -9.13 17.15 -6.34
C PRO A 32 -8.03 17.93 -5.63
N PHE A 33 -8.24 19.23 -5.42
CA PHE A 33 -7.26 20.08 -4.75
C PHE A 33 -6.77 19.47 -3.44
N GLY A 34 -5.46 19.40 -3.27
CA GLY A 34 -4.82 18.84 -2.08
C GLY A 34 -4.69 17.30 -2.09
N TYR A 35 -5.04 16.61 -3.18
CA TYR A 35 -4.83 15.17 -3.34
C TYR A 35 -3.70 14.88 -4.34
N ARG A 36 -3.15 13.67 -4.27
CA ARG A 36 -2.21 13.11 -5.27
C ARG A 36 -2.72 11.78 -5.81
N TRP A 37 -2.26 11.37 -6.98
CA TRP A 37 -2.52 10.03 -7.49
C TRP A 37 -1.56 9.01 -6.86
N MET A 38 -2.08 7.94 -6.28
CA MET A 38 -1.32 6.79 -5.85
C MET A 38 -1.39 5.71 -6.94
N ALA A 39 -0.23 5.25 -7.41
CA ALA A 39 -0.11 4.17 -8.38
C ALA A 39 0.47 2.93 -7.69
N GLY A 40 -0.35 1.90 -7.54
CA GLY A 40 -0.04 0.70 -6.78
C GLY A 40 0.43 -0.46 -7.66
N VAL A 41 1.66 -0.94 -7.42
CA VAL A 41 2.21 -2.18 -7.99
C VAL A 41 2.04 -3.30 -6.97
N LEU A 42 1.39 -4.40 -7.36
CA LEU A 42 1.12 -5.52 -6.46
C LEU A 42 2.32 -6.47 -6.41
N VAL A 43 2.79 -6.77 -5.20
CA VAL A 43 3.86 -7.73 -4.93
C VAL A 43 3.40 -8.70 -3.84
N SER A 44 3.66 -9.98 -4.01
CA SER A 44 3.42 -11.00 -2.98
C SER A 44 4.72 -11.70 -2.61
N ALA A 45 4.75 -12.38 -1.46
CA ALA A 45 5.90 -13.21 -1.10
C ALA A 45 6.24 -14.22 -2.21
N LYS A 46 5.21 -14.77 -2.91
CA LYS A 46 5.41 -15.68 -4.03
C LYS A 46 6.09 -15.02 -5.22
N THR A 47 5.62 -13.84 -5.65
CA THR A 47 6.23 -13.14 -6.80
C THR A 47 7.60 -12.59 -6.46
N LEU A 48 7.81 -12.13 -5.22
CA LEU A 48 9.11 -11.70 -4.72
C LEU A 48 10.16 -12.83 -4.78
N ALA A 49 9.74 -14.08 -4.55
CA ALA A 49 10.58 -15.27 -4.70
C ALA A 49 10.70 -15.78 -6.16
N GLY A 50 10.24 -15.01 -7.15
CA GLY A 50 10.29 -15.38 -8.57
C GLY A 50 9.18 -16.34 -9.03
N GLY A 51 8.22 -16.64 -8.16
CA GLY A 51 7.09 -17.53 -8.50
C GLY A 51 6.03 -16.81 -9.33
N ALA A 52 5.44 -17.53 -10.30
CA ALA A 52 4.32 -17.03 -11.09
C ALA A 52 3.00 -17.04 -10.30
N THR A 53 2.11 -16.12 -10.60
CA THR A 53 0.73 -16.05 -10.09
C THR A 53 -0.27 -16.13 -11.23
N THR A 54 -1.46 -16.65 -10.95
CA THR A 54 -2.59 -16.67 -11.89
C THR A 54 -3.33 -15.33 -11.92
N ASN A 55 -3.09 -14.46 -10.94
CA ASN A 55 -3.69 -13.14 -10.92
C ASN A 55 -2.87 -12.17 -11.80
N ALA A 56 -3.44 -11.80 -12.94
CA ALA A 56 -2.80 -10.94 -13.92
C ALA A 56 -2.46 -9.53 -13.40
N ARG A 57 -2.94 -9.14 -12.23
CA ARG A 57 -2.61 -7.83 -11.60
C ARG A 57 -1.24 -7.81 -10.91
N TYR A 58 -0.53 -8.96 -10.87
CA TYR A 58 0.80 -9.04 -10.29
C TYR A 58 1.85 -9.11 -11.40
N PRO A 59 2.72 -8.12 -11.57
CA PRO A 59 3.86 -8.22 -12.48
C PRO A 59 4.86 -9.28 -11.97
N ARG A 60 5.78 -9.70 -12.84
CA ARG A 60 6.96 -10.41 -12.37
C ARG A 60 7.78 -9.46 -11.49
N PHE A 61 8.36 -9.97 -10.41
CA PHE A 61 9.11 -9.10 -9.49
C PHE A 61 10.30 -8.42 -10.18
N ALA A 62 10.91 -9.08 -11.17
CA ALA A 62 12.00 -8.48 -11.96
C ALA A 62 11.60 -7.22 -12.74
N ASP A 63 10.31 -7.03 -13.02
CA ASP A 63 9.81 -5.88 -13.75
C ASP A 63 9.42 -4.72 -12.80
N VAL A 64 9.27 -5.00 -11.50
CA VAL A 64 8.81 -4.02 -10.50
C VAL A 64 9.69 -2.78 -10.38
N PRO A 65 11.05 -2.89 -10.35
CA PRO A 65 11.89 -1.70 -10.28
C PRO A 65 11.63 -0.73 -11.43
N ALA A 66 11.62 -1.22 -12.67
CA ALA A 66 11.37 -0.37 -13.86
C ALA A 66 9.98 0.29 -13.85
N LEU A 67 8.95 -0.43 -13.40
CA LEU A 67 7.60 0.13 -13.25
C LEU A 67 7.57 1.26 -12.21
N LEU A 68 8.26 1.09 -11.09
CA LEU A 68 8.31 2.12 -10.04
C LEU A 68 9.11 3.35 -10.49
N GLU A 69 10.22 3.16 -11.21
CA GLU A 69 11.01 4.24 -11.80
C GLU A 69 10.16 5.05 -12.78
N GLU A 70 9.54 4.38 -13.75
CA GLU A 70 8.67 5.04 -14.73
C GLU A 70 7.50 5.78 -14.05
N LEU A 71 6.89 5.22 -13.01
CA LEU A 71 5.85 5.90 -12.23
C LEU A 71 6.38 7.15 -11.53
N GLY A 72 7.61 7.09 -11.00
CA GLY A 72 8.26 8.18 -10.27
C GLY A 72 8.66 9.37 -11.13
N ASP A 73 8.75 9.22 -12.47
CA ASP A 73 9.04 10.31 -13.41
C ASP A 73 7.95 11.38 -13.45
N ASP A 74 6.72 11.05 -13.07
CA ASP A 74 5.62 12.00 -12.97
C ASP A 74 5.40 12.42 -11.51
N THR A 75 5.73 13.66 -11.18
CA THR A 75 5.61 14.21 -9.81
C THR A 75 4.18 14.23 -9.26
N ARG A 76 3.17 14.04 -10.11
CA ARG A 76 1.75 13.92 -9.71
C ARG A 76 1.40 12.52 -9.24
N THR A 77 2.30 11.55 -9.48
CA THR A 77 2.11 10.15 -9.17
C THR A 77 2.95 9.76 -7.95
N TRP A 78 2.36 9.01 -7.05
CA TRP A 78 3.01 8.44 -5.89
C TRP A 78 3.16 6.93 -6.08
N PRO A 79 4.38 6.41 -6.40
CA PRO A 79 4.61 4.99 -6.63
C PRO A 79 4.58 4.22 -5.30
N VAL A 80 3.64 3.29 -5.19
CA VAL A 80 3.39 2.50 -3.98
C VAL A 80 3.47 1.01 -4.29
N VAL A 81 4.14 0.26 -3.45
CA VAL A 81 4.10 -1.20 -3.47
C VAL A 81 3.00 -1.67 -2.52
N HIS A 82 2.08 -2.50 -3.02
CA HIS A 82 1.11 -3.24 -2.23
C HIS A 82 1.65 -4.65 -2.00
N PHE A 83 2.09 -4.92 -0.79
CA PHE A 83 2.72 -6.20 -0.46
C PHE A 83 1.83 -7.08 0.41
N ASN A 84 1.82 -8.38 0.11
CA ASN A 84 1.20 -9.37 0.97
C ASN A 84 2.13 -10.57 1.22
N CYS A 85 2.08 -11.06 2.46
CA CYS A 85 2.70 -12.31 2.88
C CYS A 85 1.89 -12.91 4.03
N ARG A 86 2.12 -14.20 4.30
CA ARG A 86 1.57 -14.86 5.50
C ARG A 86 2.57 -14.86 6.65
N GLU A 87 3.85 -14.96 6.34
CA GLU A 87 4.95 -15.09 7.30
C GLU A 87 6.25 -14.51 6.70
N GLY A 88 7.28 -14.36 7.51
CA GLY A 88 8.60 -13.90 7.05
C GLY A 88 8.66 -12.40 6.71
N LEU A 89 7.79 -11.57 7.29
CA LEU A 89 7.66 -10.15 6.94
C LEU A 89 8.99 -9.41 6.99
N ALA A 90 9.81 -9.57 8.04
CA ALA A 90 11.11 -8.90 8.17
C ALA A 90 12.05 -9.18 6.99
N GLY A 91 12.10 -10.43 6.52
CA GLY A 91 12.90 -10.81 5.36
C GLY A 91 12.44 -10.14 4.08
N HIS A 92 11.12 -10.12 3.89
CA HIS A 92 10.51 -9.48 2.73
C HIS A 92 10.71 -7.95 2.73
N LEU A 93 10.56 -7.30 3.88
CA LEU A 93 10.78 -5.86 4.04
C LEU A 93 12.21 -5.46 3.67
N ARG A 94 13.23 -6.28 4.06
CA ARG A 94 14.62 -6.03 3.63
C ARG A 94 14.78 -6.09 2.11
N THR A 95 14.12 -7.04 1.43
CA THR A 95 14.15 -7.11 -0.03
C THR A 95 13.45 -5.91 -0.68
N LEU A 96 12.26 -5.54 -0.16
CA LEU A 96 11.51 -4.39 -0.65
C LEU A 96 12.23 -3.06 -0.42
N ALA A 97 13.04 -2.95 0.63
CA ALA A 97 13.86 -1.76 0.90
C ALA A 97 14.83 -1.44 -0.24
N GLY A 98 15.23 -2.44 -1.03
CA GLY A 98 16.07 -2.27 -2.23
C GLY A 98 15.34 -1.67 -3.44
N LEU A 99 14.03 -1.45 -3.39
CA LEU A 99 13.27 -0.80 -4.46
C LEU A 99 13.42 0.73 -4.36
N GLU A 100 14.46 1.29 -4.94
CA GLU A 100 14.87 2.69 -4.76
C GLU A 100 13.77 3.70 -5.14
N ALA A 101 13.01 3.42 -6.21
CA ALA A 101 11.95 4.31 -6.68
C ALA A 101 10.63 4.18 -5.91
N MET A 102 10.50 3.22 -4.99
CA MET A 102 9.33 3.09 -4.12
C MET A 102 9.25 4.30 -3.17
N ARG A 103 8.06 4.91 -3.08
CA ARG A 103 7.78 6.05 -2.18
C ARG A 103 6.67 5.76 -1.18
N GLY A 104 5.97 4.65 -1.35
CA GLY A 104 4.98 4.16 -0.41
C GLY A 104 4.96 2.65 -0.33
N LEU A 105 4.63 2.13 0.84
CA LEU A 105 4.44 0.70 1.09
C LEU A 105 3.10 0.48 1.80
N GLN A 106 2.20 -0.25 1.17
CA GLN A 106 0.98 -0.75 1.80
C GLN A 106 1.15 -2.23 2.13
N LEU A 107 1.00 -2.59 3.39
CA LEU A 107 1.01 -3.98 3.84
C LEU A 107 -0.42 -4.52 3.92
N ASN A 108 -0.74 -5.46 3.01
CA ASN A 108 -1.95 -6.27 3.06
C ASN A 108 -1.71 -7.50 3.94
N VAL A 109 -1.30 -7.26 5.17
CA VAL A 109 -0.93 -8.26 6.17
C VAL A 109 -1.78 -8.03 7.42
N GLN A 110 -2.32 -9.12 7.99
CA GLN A 110 -3.03 -9.02 9.26
C GLN A 110 -2.02 -8.79 10.40
N ASN A 111 -2.25 -7.78 11.22
CA ASN A 111 -1.38 -7.45 12.37
C ASN A 111 0.12 -7.48 12.03
N PRO A 112 0.61 -6.66 11.09
CA PRO A 112 2.04 -6.62 10.81
C PRO A 112 2.81 -6.28 12.08
N ASP A 113 3.93 -6.97 12.35
CA ASP A 113 4.75 -6.67 13.51
C ASP A 113 5.24 -5.22 13.47
N ARG A 114 4.88 -4.44 14.50
CA ARG A 114 5.22 -3.01 14.59
C ARG A 114 6.72 -2.78 14.60
N GLY A 115 7.48 -3.66 15.24
CA GLY A 115 8.94 -3.56 15.33
C GLY A 115 9.61 -3.77 13.97
N GLU A 116 9.12 -4.74 13.19
CA GLU A 116 9.61 -5.01 11.83
C GLU A 116 9.31 -3.82 10.89
N VAL A 117 8.10 -3.25 10.96
CA VAL A 117 7.75 -2.06 10.17
C VAL A 117 8.57 -0.85 10.62
N ALA A 118 8.76 -0.65 11.93
CA ALA A 118 9.59 0.43 12.44
C ALA A 118 11.06 0.29 12.01
N ALA A 119 11.59 -0.93 11.92
CA ALA A 119 12.92 -1.18 11.38
C ALA A 119 13.00 -0.77 9.91
N PHE A 120 12.04 -1.21 9.10
CA PHE A 120 11.94 -0.80 7.69
C PHE A 120 11.88 0.73 7.53
N LYS A 121 11.07 1.41 8.34
CA LYS A 121 10.96 2.88 8.31
C LYS A 121 12.26 3.60 8.69
N ARG A 122 13.11 3.00 9.54
CA ARG A 122 14.46 3.54 9.84
C ARG A 122 15.40 3.41 8.65
N ASP A 123 15.31 2.30 7.92
CA ASP A 123 16.13 2.03 6.73
C ASP A 123 15.66 2.84 5.52
N ARG A 124 14.34 3.10 5.42
CA ARG A 124 13.68 3.84 4.33
C ARG A 124 12.76 4.94 4.89
N PRO A 125 13.34 5.99 5.49
CA PRO A 125 12.55 7.11 6.04
C PRO A 125 11.79 7.92 4.96
N ASP A 126 12.21 7.79 3.70
CA ASP A 126 11.59 8.38 2.51
C ASP A 126 10.32 7.66 2.04
N VAL A 127 10.08 6.43 2.50
CA VAL A 127 8.91 5.62 2.13
C VAL A 127 7.78 5.82 3.14
N GLU A 128 6.63 6.29 2.69
CA GLU A 128 5.43 6.41 3.53
C GLU A 128 4.76 5.05 3.70
N PHE A 129 4.39 4.72 4.93
CA PHE A 129 3.75 3.45 5.27
C PHE A 129 2.22 3.60 5.38
N ILE A 130 1.50 2.75 4.64
CA ILE A 130 0.03 2.65 4.68
C ILE A 130 -0.34 1.38 5.44
N LEU A 131 -0.93 1.57 6.62
CA LEU A 131 -1.47 0.48 7.44
C LEU A 131 -2.85 0.08 6.89
N GLN A 132 -3.01 -1.20 6.52
CA GLN A 132 -4.34 -1.71 6.20
C GLN A 132 -5.09 -2.08 7.48
N VAL A 133 -6.20 -1.41 7.73
CA VAL A 133 -7.16 -1.72 8.80
C VAL A 133 -8.16 -2.72 8.25
N ASN A 134 -8.06 -3.96 8.68
CA ASN A 134 -8.86 -5.09 8.23
C ASN A 134 -9.55 -5.79 9.42
N ALA A 135 -10.05 -7.00 9.22
CA ALA A 135 -10.70 -7.78 10.27
C ALA A 135 -9.86 -7.96 11.56
N ALA A 136 -8.52 -7.78 11.51
CA ALA A 136 -7.67 -7.80 12.70
C ALA A 136 -7.88 -6.60 13.63
N ALA A 137 -8.55 -5.55 13.16
CA ALA A 137 -8.95 -4.40 13.96
C ALA A 137 -10.34 -4.57 14.61
N ALA A 138 -11.02 -5.70 14.37
CA ALA A 138 -12.32 -5.96 14.98
C ALA A 138 -12.23 -6.04 16.52
N ASP A 139 -13.32 -5.68 17.17
CA ASP A 139 -13.48 -5.85 18.61
C ASP A 139 -13.82 -7.32 18.99
N GLU A 140 -14.07 -7.57 20.25
CA GLU A 140 -14.38 -8.91 20.78
C GLU A 140 -15.65 -9.52 20.16
N SER A 141 -16.57 -8.70 19.63
CA SER A 141 -17.75 -9.16 18.91
C SER A 141 -17.48 -9.54 17.45
N GLY A 142 -16.29 -9.27 16.95
CA GLY A 142 -15.89 -9.44 15.55
C GLY A 142 -16.30 -8.26 14.66
N ALA A 143 -16.79 -7.15 15.25
CA ALA A 143 -17.19 -5.96 14.52
C ALA A 143 -16.06 -4.94 14.37
N LEU A 144 -15.99 -4.29 13.21
CA LEU A 144 -15.19 -3.07 13.02
C LEU A 144 -16.03 -1.88 13.52
N THR A 145 -15.63 -1.32 14.64
CA THR A 145 -16.25 -0.12 15.21
C THR A 145 -15.25 1.05 15.14
N PRO A 146 -15.70 2.31 15.18
CA PRO A 146 -14.79 3.46 15.20
C PRO A 146 -13.74 3.34 16.32
N ASP A 147 -14.13 2.86 17.49
CA ASP A 147 -13.24 2.68 18.64
C ASP A 147 -12.24 1.54 18.42
N SER A 148 -12.65 0.42 17.83
CA SER A 148 -11.74 -0.69 17.54
C SER A 148 -10.73 -0.30 16.46
N ILE A 149 -11.17 0.40 15.43
CA ILE A 149 -10.32 0.96 14.37
C ILE A 149 -9.30 1.92 14.97
N ARG A 150 -9.73 2.87 15.79
CA ARG A 150 -8.84 3.83 16.44
C ARG A 150 -7.79 3.11 17.29
N ARG A 151 -8.20 2.20 18.19
CA ARG A 151 -7.25 1.41 19.00
C ARG A 151 -6.25 0.62 18.15
N TYR A 152 -6.69 0.10 17.01
CA TYR A 152 -5.79 -0.59 16.09
C TYR A 152 -4.75 0.36 15.47
N ILE A 153 -5.17 1.53 15.00
CA ILE A 153 -4.30 2.56 14.42
C ILE A 153 -3.31 3.08 15.48
N ASP A 154 -3.76 3.34 16.70
CA ASP A 154 -2.93 3.85 17.81
C ASP A 154 -1.75 2.92 18.13
N ARG A 155 -1.88 1.60 17.87
CA ARG A 155 -0.76 0.64 18.02
C ARG A 155 0.39 0.93 17.05
N TYR A 156 0.14 1.64 15.97
CA TYR A 156 1.13 1.99 14.95
C TYR A 156 1.46 3.49 14.95
N ASP A 157 1.09 4.20 16.01
CA ASP A 157 1.45 5.61 16.16
C ASP A 157 2.98 5.80 16.07
N GLY A 158 3.39 6.84 15.33
CA GLY A 158 4.78 7.12 15.02
C GLY A 158 5.42 6.19 13.98
N VAL A 159 4.67 5.20 13.43
CA VAL A 159 5.14 4.27 12.40
C VAL A 159 4.31 4.38 11.11
N ALA A 160 2.98 4.36 11.24
CA ALA A 160 2.08 4.51 10.10
C ALA A 160 1.94 5.99 9.70
N ASP A 161 2.01 6.24 8.39
CA ASP A 161 1.79 7.56 7.80
C ASP A 161 0.33 7.72 7.36
N PHE A 162 -0.31 6.62 6.97
CA PHE A 162 -1.72 6.53 6.56
C PHE A 162 -2.37 5.27 7.10
N ALA A 163 -3.69 5.30 7.21
CA ALA A 163 -4.52 4.13 7.44
C ALA A 163 -5.51 3.95 6.30
N LEU A 164 -5.61 2.73 5.76
CA LEU A 164 -6.61 2.33 4.76
C LEU A 164 -7.61 1.40 5.43
N VAL A 165 -8.85 1.83 5.60
CA VAL A 165 -9.91 0.97 6.14
C VAL A 165 -10.46 0.10 5.01
N ASP A 166 -10.19 -1.20 5.08
CA ASP A 166 -10.68 -2.22 4.14
C ASP A 166 -11.23 -3.44 4.90
N ALA A 167 -12.48 -3.35 5.32
CA ALA A 167 -13.19 -4.42 6.01
C ALA A 167 -13.29 -5.71 5.17
N SER A 168 -13.23 -5.58 3.83
CA SER A 168 -13.36 -6.70 2.91
C SER A 168 -12.07 -7.49 2.70
N ALA A 169 -10.94 -6.97 3.14
CA ALA A 169 -9.61 -7.50 2.82
C ALA A 169 -9.42 -7.76 1.30
N GLY A 170 -9.90 -6.82 0.48
CA GLY A 170 -9.81 -6.88 -0.99
C GLY A 170 -10.88 -7.75 -1.67
N ARG A 171 -11.90 -8.23 -0.95
CA ARG A 171 -13.00 -9.04 -1.52
C ARG A 171 -14.13 -8.22 -2.16
N GLY A 172 -14.02 -6.88 -2.14
CA GLY A 172 -14.99 -6.02 -2.80
C GLY A 172 -16.34 -5.90 -2.08
N THR A 173 -16.39 -6.15 -0.76
CA THR A 173 -17.58 -5.93 0.05
C THR A 173 -17.73 -4.42 0.29
N ALA A 174 -18.95 -3.91 0.22
CA ALA A 174 -19.22 -2.50 0.49
C ALA A 174 -18.79 -2.12 1.93
N ILE A 175 -18.20 -0.93 2.06
CA ILE A 175 -17.87 -0.35 3.37
C ILE A 175 -19.17 0.13 4.02
N ASP A 176 -19.39 -0.23 5.27
CA ASP A 176 -20.42 0.41 6.08
C ASP A 176 -19.93 1.81 6.46
N LEU A 177 -20.56 2.82 5.85
CA LEU A 177 -20.20 4.22 6.06
C LEU A 177 -20.46 4.71 7.49
N ALA A 178 -21.23 3.98 8.30
CA ALA A 178 -21.39 4.29 9.72
C ALA A 178 -20.14 3.93 10.55
N VAL A 179 -19.24 3.12 9.99
CA VAL A 179 -18.00 2.67 10.63
C VAL A 179 -16.78 3.45 10.11
N ALA A 180 -16.88 4.03 8.93
CA ALA A 180 -15.80 4.79 8.31
C ALA A 180 -15.82 6.26 8.75
#